data_44807e851b3ac9bc87e02c20d84b5636
#
_entry.id   44807e851b3ac9bc87e02c20d84b5636
#
_cell.length_a   1.000
_cell.length_b   1.000
_cell.length_c   1.000
_cell.angle_alpha   90.00
_cell.angle_beta   90.00
_cell.angle_gamma   90.00
#
_symmetry.space_group_name_H-M   'P 1'
#
loop_
_entity.id
_entity.type
_entity.pdbx_description
1 polymer ?
#
loop_
_entity_poly.entity_id
_entity_poly.type
_entity_poly.pdbx_seq_one_letter_code
_entity_poly.pdbx_strand_id
1 'polypeptide(L)'
;MFCYNTLKKILFKFEPETAHNIAEYGLRVLGKCRIAKAYMEKKNYISNPKLTQEVFGVRFENPVGLAAGFDKNATMIKSMKSLGFGFTEIGTMTPVPQDGNPKPRMFRYPEQKSVQNAMGFNNKGSHEVLKNLKKVYPFSIPVGANIGKNKTTPEEFALSDYKSLIKKFEANSDYLVINISSPNTPNLRDLQNEKFITELFTMAKELTAKPILLKIAPDMEVAMAINLCYSAINAGAAGIIATNTTIDYSLVPNCQSFGGLSGACLTEKSANLFKELASELFGKTILISVGGISNGVQAYERIKNGATLVQSYSGMIFEGPSMVRKINEEILELMAKDGYENISQAIGANLK
;
A
#
# COMPACT_ATOMS: atom_id res chain seq x y z
N MET A 1 -18.26 -5.73 24.50
CA MET A 1 -17.43 -5.35 23.33
C MET A 1 -16.81 -6.63 22.77
N PHE A 2 -17.17 -7.07 21.58
CA PHE A 2 -16.56 -8.26 20.97
C PHE A 2 -15.05 -8.04 20.79
N CYS A 3 -14.25 -8.92 21.40
CA CYS A 3 -12.80 -8.92 21.19
C CYS A 3 -12.54 -9.29 19.72
N TYR A 4 -11.63 -8.59 19.04
CA TYR A 4 -11.29 -8.91 17.64
C TYR A 4 -10.92 -10.38 17.46
N ASN A 5 -10.26 -10.98 18.45
CA ASN A 5 -9.92 -12.41 18.41
C ASN A 5 -11.13 -13.33 18.25
N THR A 6 -12.28 -12.99 18.82
CA THR A 6 -13.53 -13.73 18.62
C THR A 6 -14.08 -13.53 17.21
N LEU A 7 -14.12 -12.27 16.73
CA LEU A 7 -14.52 -11.95 15.36
C LEU A 7 -13.60 -12.63 14.33
N LYS A 8 -12.29 -12.60 14.57
CA LYS A 8 -11.29 -13.25 13.72
C LYS A 8 -11.54 -14.75 13.61
N LYS A 9 -11.81 -15.43 14.74
CA LYS A 9 -12.15 -16.87 14.72
C LYS A 9 -13.37 -17.19 13.86
N ILE A 10 -14.37 -16.30 13.86
CA ILE A 10 -15.56 -16.44 13.02
C ILE A 10 -15.22 -16.21 11.55
N LEU A 11 -14.55 -15.08 11.23
CA LEU A 11 -14.16 -14.74 9.86
C LEU A 11 -13.22 -15.78 9.24
N PHE A 12 -12.38 -16.43 10.05
CA PHE A 12 -11.45 -17.44 9.58
C PHE A 12 -12.09 -18.79 9.24
N LYS A 13 -13.36 -19.00 9.58
CA LYS A 13 -14.14 -20.15 9.11
C LYS A 13 -14.61 -19.99 7.65
N PHE A 14 -14.65 -18.75 7.15
CA PHE A 14 -15.00 -18.47 5.76
C PHE A 14 -13.79 -18.56 4.85
N GLU A 15 -14.02 -18.84 3.61
CA GLU A 15 -13.04 -18.71 2.54
C GLU A 15 -12.48 -17.28 2.53
N PRO A 16 -11.15 -17.07 2.31
CA PRO A 16 -10.50 -15.77 2.52
C PRO A 16 -11.10 -14.60 1.73
N GLU A 17 -11.49 -14.82 0.47
CA GLU A 17 -12.10 -13.76 -0.35
C GLU A 17 -13.52 -13.42 0.15
N THR A 18 -14.27 -14.41 0.62
CA THR A 18 -15.57 -14.21 1.25
C THR A 18 -15.44 -13.41 2.54
N ALA A 19 -14.48 -13.75 3.39
CA ALA A 19 -14.20 -12.99 4.62
C ALA A 19 -13.82 -11.54 4.32
N HIS A 20 -13.04 -11.30 3.25
CA HIS A 20 -12.72 -9.94 2.80
C HIS A 20 -13.99 -9.17 2.37
N ASN A 21 -14.88 -9.78 1.60
CA ASN A 21 -16.13 -9.16 1.17
C ASN A 21 -17.06 -8.80 2.35
N ILE A 22 -17.11 -9.67 3.38
CA ILE A 22 -17.83 -9.39 4.63
C ILE A 22 -17.22 -8.16 5.34
N ALA A 23 -15.89 -8.10 5.44
CA ALA A 23 -15.18 -6.97 6.04
C ALA A 23 -15.41 -5.68 5.23
N GLU A 24 -15.33 -5.73 3.90
CA GLU A 24 -15.66 -4.60 3.02
C GLU A 24 -17.08 -4.08 3.27
N TYR A 25 -18.07 -4.99 3.31
CA TYR A 25 -19.45 -4.60 3.59
C TYR A 25 -19.57 -3.90 4.96
N GLY A 26 -18.98 -4.48 5.99
CA GLY A 26 -18.97 -3.89 7.34
C GLY A 26 -18.33 -2.50 7.39
N LEU A 27 -17.21 -2.30 6.70
CA LEU A 27 -16.54 -1.00 6.61
C LEU A 27 -17.34 0.03 5.80
N ARG A 28 -18.04 -0.40 4.75
CA ARG A 28 -18.96 0.48 4.01
C ARG A 28 -20.13 0.94 4.87
N VAL A 29 -20.68 0.05 5.70
CA VAL A 29 -21.75 0.40 6.66
C VAL A 29 -21.20 1.35 7.73
N LEU A 30 -20.04 1.05 8.32
CA LEU A 30 -19.35 1.94 9.27
C LEU A 30 -19.17 3.34 8.72
N GLY A 31 -18.68 3.46 7.47
CA GLY A 31 -18.46 4.75 6.80
C GLY A 31 -19.72 5.59 6.59
N LYS A 32 -20.92 4.98 6.63
CA LYS A 32 -22.21 5.66 6.55
C LYS A 32 -22.79 6.04 7.93
N CYS A 33 -22.39 5.34 8.99
CA CYS A 33 -22.89 5.59 10.34
C CYS A 33 -22.01 6.61 11.07
N ARG A 34 -22.45 7.88 11.13
CA ARG A 34 -21.68 8.98 11.74
C ARG A 34 -21.28 8.70 13.19
N ILE A 35 -22.19 8.15 14.00
CA ILE A 35 -21.95 7.87 15.43
C ILE A 35 -20.91 6.76 15.59
N ALA A 36 -21.09 5.63 14.91
CA ALA A 36 -20.15 4.51 14.97
C ALA A 36 -18.77 4.90 14.46
N LYS A 37 -18.72 5.68 13.35
CA LYS A 37 -17.49 6.21 12.79
C LYS A 37 -16.74 7.08 13.81
N ALA A 38 -17.40 8.07 14.40
CA ALA A 38 -16.80 8.96 15.40
C ALA A 38 -16.30 8.20 16.64
N TYR A 39 -17.07 7.22 17.12
CA TYR A 39 -16.64 6.36 18.21
C TYR A 39 -15.38 5.56 17.89
N MET A 40 -15.32 4.96 16.70
CA MET A 40 -14.16 4.19 16.27
C MET A 40 -12.93 5.08 16.00
N GLU A 41 -13.12 6.29 15.46
CA GLU A 41 -12.05 7.27 15.31
C GLU A 41 -11.46 7.66 16.67
N LYS A 42 -12.32 8.04 17.64
CA LYS A 42 -11.86 8.35 19.01
C LYS A 42 -11.08 7.19 19.65
N LYS A 43 -11.45 5.95 19.31
CA LYS A 43 -10.83 4.76 19.87
C LYS A 43 -9.51 4.40 19.20
N ASN A 44 -9.39 4.55 17.88
CA ASN A 44 -8.27 3.99 17.11
C ASN A 44 -7.35 5.03 16.50
N TYR A 45 -7.81 6.27 16.29
CA TYR A 45 -7.02 7.29 15.63
C TYR A 45 -6.20 8.07 16.65
N ILE A 46 -4.88 8.11 16.43
CA ILE A 46 -3.97 8.94 17.22
C ILE A 46 -3.68 10.20 16.41
N SER A 47 -4.06 11.35 16.97
CA SER A 47 -3.65 12.66 16.49
C SER A 47 -2.60 13.21 17.45
N ASN A 48 -1.34 13.15 17.05
CA ASN A 48 -0.21 13.63 17.83
C ASN A 48 0.75 14.43 16.91
N PRO A 49 1.04 15.71 17.22
CA PRO A 49 1.93 16.52 16.40
C PRO A 49 3.31 15.92 16.16
N LYS A 50 3.80 15.08 17.09
CA LYS A 50 5.07 14.36 16.93
C LYS A 50 5.08 13.36 15.76
N LEU A 51 3.92 12.87 15.34
CA LEU A 51 3.76 11.95 14.21
C LEU A 51 3.42 12.64 12.89
N THR A 52 3.05 13.93 12.96
CA THR A 52 2.57 14.66 11.78
C THR A 52 3.73 15.02 10.86
N GLN A 53 3.52 14.85 9.57
CA GLN A 53 4.47 15.18 8.51
C GLN A 53 3.76 15.88 7.35
N GLU A 54 4.50 16.70 6.62
CA GLU A 54 4.09 17.17 5.29
C GLU A 54 4.91 16.43 4.23
N VAL A 55 4.23 15.71 3.36
CA VAL A 55 4.84 14.93 2.28
C VAL A 55 4.09 15.27 0.99
N PHE A 56 4.80 15.62 -0.08
CA PHE A 56 4.21 16.04 -1.36
C PHE A 56 3.30 17.29 -1.25
N GLY A 57 3.51 18.17 -0.25
CA GLY A 57 2.59 19.27 0.03
C GLY A 57 1.25 18.83 0.64
N VAL A 58 1.14 17.59 1.10
CA VAL A 58 -0.02 17.01 1.74
C VAL A 58 0.30 16.65 3.18
N ARG A 59 -0.60 16.97 4.09
CA ARG A 59 -0.44 16.69 5.53
C ARG A 59 -0.87 15.26 5.87
N PHE A 60 0.05 14.51 6.46
CA PHE A 60 -0.15 13.17 7.02
C PHE A 60 -0.10 13.25 8.55
N GLU A 61 -1.21 12.96 9.22
CA GLU A 61 -1.33 13.05 10.69
C GLU A 61 -0.57 11.93 11.42
N ASN A 62 -0.32 10.81 10.77
CA ASN A 62 0.56 9.76 11.24
C ASN A 62 1.16 8.98 10.05
N PRO A 63 2.29 8.28 10.24
CA PRO A 63 3.04 7.69 9.13
C PRO A 63 2.47 6.36 8.60
N VAL A 64 1.40 5.81 9.18
CA VAL A 64 0.93 4.44 8.91
C VAL A 64 -0.24 4.46 7.94
N GLY A 65 -0.08 3.89 6.76
CA GLY A 65 -1.10 3.79 5.71
C GLY A 65 -1.60 2.38 5.45
N LEU A 66 -2.76 2.31 4.80
CA LEU A 66 -3.29 1.08 4.23
C LEU A 66 -2.76 0.91 2.81
N ALA A 67 -2.10 -0.21 2.53
CA ALA A 67 -1.58 -0.52 1.21
C ALA A 67 -2.69 -0.84 0.20
N ALA A 68 -2.41 -0.60 -1.08
CA ALA A 68 -3.28 -0.95 -2.20
C ALA A 68 -3.67 -2.43 -2.22
N GLY A 69 -4.83 -2.73 -2.79
CA GLY A 69 -5.40 -4.08 -2.91
C GLY A 69 -6.49 -4.39 -1.89
N PHE A 70 -6.59 -3.62 -0.80
CA PHE A 70 -7.65 -3.79 0.18
C PHE A 70 -8.94 -3.08 -0.28
N ASP A 71 -8.89 -1.80 -0.57
CA ASP A 71 -10.00 -1.04 -1.17
C ASP A 71 -9.82 -0.87 -2.68
N LYS A 72 -10.16 -1.90 -3.44
CA LYS A 72 -9.94 -1.91 -4.89
C LYS A 72 -10.83 -0.92 -5.65
N ASN A 73 -11.97 -0.55 -5.07
CA ASN A 73 -13.01 0.20 -5.77
C ASN A 73 -13.37 1.54 -5.08
N ALA A 74 -12.55 2.02 -4.15
CA ALA A 74 -12.79 3.26 -3.39
C ALA A 74 -14.12 3.26 -2.62
N THR A 75 -14.47 2.12 -2.02
CA THR A 75 -15.75 1.94 -1.31
C THR A 75 -15.63 2.09 0.20
N MET A 76 -14.42 2.02 0.74
CA MET A 76 -14.15 1.97 2.18
C MET A 76 -13.42 3.21 2.74
N ILE A 77 -13.03 4.17 1.91
CA ILE A 77 -12.20 5.33 2.29
C ILE A 77 -12.73 6.04 3.54
N LYS A 78 -14.06 6.24 3.65
CA LYS A 78 -14.69 6.93 4.80
C LYS A 78 -14.41 6.26 6.15
N SER A 79 -14.03 4.98 6.15
CA SER A 79 -13.79 4.20 7.37
C SER A 79 -12.32 4.03 7.71
N MET A 80 -11.39 4.43 6.84
CA MET A 80 -9.95 4.18 7.05
C MET A 80 -9.42 4.95 8.26
N LYS A 81 -9.83 6.20 8.42
CA LYS A 81 -9.52 6.99 9.63
C LYS A 81 -10.03 6.32 10.91
N SER A 82 -11.20 5.70 10.86
CA SER A 82 -11.79 4.97 12.00
C SER A 82 -11.01 3.70 12.39
N LEU A 83 -10.16 3.20 11.50
CA LEU A 83 -9.21 2.11 11.77
C LEU A 83 -7.83 2.63 12.21
N GLY A 84 -7.65 3.96 12.30
CA GLY A 84 -6.41 4.60 12.74
C GLY A 84 -5.44 4.98 11.63
N PHE A 85 -5.70 4.63 10.37
CA PHE A 85 -4.79 4.92 9.26
C PHE A 85 -4.62 6.41 9.04
N GLY A 86 -3.37 6.84 8.85
CA GLY A 86 -2.99 8.20 8.49
C GLY A 86 -3.20 8.50 7.01
N PHE A 87 -3.22 7.49 6.16
CA PHE A 87 -3.50 7.57 4.72
C PHE A 87 -3.93 6.21 4.15
N THR A 88 -4.40 6.17 2.92
CA THR A 88 -4.80 4.92 2.27
C THR A 88 -4.49 4.93 0.78
N GLU A 89 -4.11 3.78 0.22
CA GLU A 89 -4.11 3.55 -1.21
C GLU A 89 -5.34 2.75 -1.64
N ILE A 90 -6.00 3.24 -2.67
CA ILE A 90 -7.08 2.53 -3.36
C ILE A 90 -6.55 1.86 -4.63
N GLY A 91 -7.25 0.85 -5.11
CA GLY A 91 -6.87 0.10 -6.32
C GLY A 91 -6.15 -1.23 -5.96
N THR A 92 -5.45 -1.84 -6.90
CA THR A 92 -5.06 -1.33 -8.23
C THR A 92 -6.26 -1.30 -9.15
N MET A 93 -6.46 -0.16 -9.80
CA MET A 93 -7.53 0.02 -10.77
C MET A 93 -6.99 0.00 -12.20
N THR A 94 -7.81 -0.45 -13.12
CA THR A 94 -7.49 -0.56 -14.54
C THR A 94 -8.45 0.30 -15.38
N PRO A 95 -8.12 0.68 -16.63
CA PRO A 95 -8.99 1.49 -17.47
C PRO A 95 -10.40 0.94 -17.60
N VAL A 96 -10.54 -0.34 -17.90
CA VAL A 96 -11.83 -1.04 -17.98
C VAL A 96 -11.98 -2.05 -16.84
N PRO A 97 -13.23 -2.45 -16.49
CA PRO A 97 -13.46 -3.48 -15.47
C PRO A 97 -12.79 -4.81 -15.84
N GLN A 98 -12.33 -5.55 -14.84
CA GLN A 98 -11.91 -6.93 -15.04
C GLN A 98 -12.17 -7.77 -13.79
N ASP A 99 -12.52 -9.04 -14.00
CA ASP A 99 -12.88 -9.97 -12.92
C ASP A 99 -11.66 -10.51 -12.17
N GLY A 100 -10.48 -10.40 -12.77
CA GLY A 100 -9.24 -10.96 -12.26
C GLY A 100 -9.05 -12.43 -12.64
N ASN A 101 -8.28 -13.15 -11.85
CA ASN A 101 -7.98 -14.57 -12.10
C ASN A 101 -9.08 -15.49 -11.58
N PRO A 102 -9.18 -16.75 -12.04
CA PRO A 102 -10.12 -17.74 -11.53
C PRO A 102 -9.99 -17.98 -10.02
N LYS A 103 -11.08 -18.37 -9.39
CA LYS A 103 -11.11 -18.78 -7.97
C LYS A 103 -10.84 -20.29 -7.85
N PRO A 104 -10.26 -20.73 -6.70
CA PRO A 104 -9.81 -19.97 -5.54
C PRO A 104 -8.51 -19.20 -5.83
N ARG A 105 -8.43 -17.96 -5.34
CA ARG A 105 -7.32 -17.05 -5.64
C ARG A 105 -6.83 -16.25 -4.43
N MET A 106 -7.27 -16.62 -3.24
CA MET A 106 -6.79 -16.08 -1.98
C MET A 106 -6.69 -17.20 -0.95
N PHE A 107 -5.53 -17.30 -0.30
CA PHE A 107 -5.20 -18.34 0.67
C PHE A 107 -4.65 -17.69 1.92
N ARG A 108 -4.93 -18.29 3.08
CA ARG A 108 -4.52 -17.76 4.38
C ARG A 108 -3.72 -18.82 5.13
N TYR A 109 -2.58 -18.39 5.67
CA TYR A 109 -1.66 -19.20 6.47
C TYR A 109 -1.58 -18.61 7.89
N PRO A 110 -2.50 -19.03 8.80
CA PRO A 110 -2.64 -18.42 10.11
C PRO A 110 -1.40 -18.55 10.99
N GLU A 111 -0.72 -19.70 10.94
CA GLU A 111 0.49 -19.97 11.74
C GLU A 111 1.64 -19.04 11.34
N GLN A 112 1.78 -18.74 10.05
CA GLN A 112 2.77 -17.82 9.50
C GLN A 112 2.27 -16.37 9.46
N LYS A 113 1.07 -16.08 9.98
CA LYS A 113 0.42 -14.76 9.86
C LYS A 113 0.52 -14.17 8.46
N SER A 114 0.31 -15.01 7.45
CA SER A 114 0.56 -14.69 6.06
C SER A 114 -0.66 -14.96 5.15
N VAL A 115 -0.69 -14.28 4.01
CA VAL A 115 -1.72 -14.41 2.98
C VAL A 115 -1.05 -14.57 1.63
N GLN A 116 -1.57 -15.48 0.81
CA GLN A 116 -1.21 -15.60 -0.59
C GLN A 116 -2.39 -15.21 -1.46
N ASN A 117 -2.13 -14.45 -2.52
CA ASN A 117 -3.18 -14.07 -3.44
C ASN A 117 -2.74 -14.12 -4.91
N ALA A 118 -3.70 -14.47 -5.76
CA ALA A 118 -3.59 -14.43 -7.21
C ALA A 118 -4.75 -13.62 -7.80
N MET A 119 -5.05 -12.44 -7.24
CA MET A 119 -6.27 -11.68 -7.56
C MET A 119 -6.32 -11.18 -8.99
N GLY A 120 -5.19 -10.75 -9.59
CA GLY A 120 -5.14 -10.29 -10.99
C GLY A 120 -5.87 -8.97 -11.23
N PHE A 121 -5.76 -8.02 -10.30
CA PHE A 121 -6.36 -6.68 -10.39
C PHE A 121 -7.87 -6.68 -10.65
N ASN A 122 -8.63 -7.55 -9.97
CA ASN A 122 -10.08 -7.51 -10.05
C ASN A 122 -10.63 -6.18 -9.53
N ASN A 123 -11.29 -5.42 -10.40
CA ASN A 123 -11.86 -4.11 -10.09
C ASN A 123 -13.00 -3.73 -11.06
N LYS A 124 -13.77 -2.71 -10.69
CA LYS A 124 -14.92 -2.24 -11.46
C LYS A 124 -14.57 -1.22 -12.55
N GLY A 125 -13.29 -1.08 -12.85
CA GLY A 125 -12.79 -0.14 -13.86
C GLY A 125 -12.77 1.30 -13.37
N SER A 126 -11.96 2.10 -14.07
CA SER A 126 -11.66 3.48 -13.69
C SER A 126 -12.88 4.39 -13.59
N HIS A 127 -13.94 4.16 -14.37
CA HIS A 127 -15.15 4.98 -14.34
C HIS A 127 -15.90 4.86 -13.02
N GLU A 128 -16.17 3.62 -12.57
CA GLU A 128 -16.93 3.39 -11.32
C GLU A 128 -16.08 3.77 -10.10
N VAL A 129 -14.76 3.51 -10.13
CA VAL A 129 -13.87 3.91 -9.05
C VAL A 129 -13.83 5.44 -8.90
N LEU A 130 -13.70 6.18 -10.00
CA LEU A 130 -13.73 7.65 -9.97
C LEU A 130 -15.05 8.18 -9.43
N LYS A 131 -16.18 7.58 -9.82
CA LYS A 131 -17.51 7.93 -9.29
C LYS A 131 -17.58 7.74 -7.78
N ASN A 132 -16.96 6.69 -7.25
CA ASN A 132 -16.90 6.44 -5.80
C ASN A 132 -15.98 7.45 -5.09
N LEU A 133 -14.82 7.78 -5.67
CA LEU A 133 -13.91 8.82 -5.16
C LEU A 133 -14.59 10.18 -5.04
N LYS A 134 -15.26 10.63 -6.09
CA LYS A 134 -15.97 11.93 -6.11
C LYS A 134 -17.03 12.05 -5.01
N LYS A 135 -17.64 10.94 -4.56
CA LYS A 135 -18.62 10.93 -3.45
C LYS A 135 -18.00 11.17 -2.09
N VAL A 136 -16.70 11.01 -1.96
CA VAL A 136 -15.99 11.08 -0.67
C VAL A 136 -14.94 12.19 -0.63
N TYR A 137 -14.75 12.90 -1.73
CA TYR A 137 -13.89 14.08 -1.80
C TYR A 137 -14.61 15.32 -1.20
N PRO A 138 -13.93 16.21 -0.44
CA PRO A 138 -12.53 16.11 -0.01
C PRO A 138 -12.31 15.00 1.03
N PHE A 139 -11.11 14.42 1.02
CA PHE A 139 -10.78 13.28 1.87
C PHE A 139 -10.49 13.69 3.32
N SER A 140 -10.79 12.80 4.28
CA SER A 140 -10.47 13.01 5.70
C SER A 140 -9.05 12.58 6.08
N ILE A 141 -8.38 11.83 5.21
CA ILE A 141 -6.97 11.42 5.24
C ILE A 141 -6.46 11.36 3.80
N PRO A 142 -5.16 11.52 3.54
CA PRO A 142 -4.62 11.42 2.18
C PRO A 142 -4.96 10.11 1.48
N VAL A 143 -5.25 10.20 0.18
CA VAL A 143 -5.65 9.05 -0.67
C VAL A 143 -4.74 8.95 -1.89
N GLY A 144 -4.00 7.85 -1.97
CA GLY A 144 -3.24 7.46 -3.15
C GLY A 144 -4.07 6.63 -4.12
N ALA A 145 -3.98 6.91 -5.40
CA ALA A 145 -4.62 6.14 -6.45
C ALA A 145 -3.61 5.19 -7.13
N ASN A 146 -3.71 3.90 -6.81
CA ASN A 146 -2.83 2.87 -7.36
C ASN A 146 -3.39 2.38 -8.69
N ILE A 147 -2.63 2.56 -9.78
CA ILE A 147 -3.06 2.32 -11.16
C ILE A 147 -2.22 1.22 -11.82
N GLY A 148 -2.85 0.48 -12.71
CA GLY A 148 -2.20 -0.61 -13.43
C GLY A 148 -2.85 -0.89 -14.78
N LYS A 149 -2.09 -1.56 -15.65
CA LYS A 149 -2.51 -2.01 -16.97
C LYS A 149 -3.61 -3.08 -16.87
N ASN A 150 -4.59 -3.08 -17.78
CA ASN A 150 -5.52 -4.20 -17.92
C ASN A 150 -4.77 -5.49 -18.30
N LYS A 151 -5.31 -6.63 -17.87
CA LYS A 151 -4.74 -7.95 -18.19
C LYS A 151 -4.72 -8.22 -19.70
N THR A 152 -5.75 -7.76 -20.38
CA THR A 152 -5.95 -7.95 -21.83
C THR A 152 -5.23 -6.95 -22.71
N THR A 153 -4.69 -5.86 -22.14
CA THR A 153 -3.93 -4.87 -22.90
C THR A 153 -2.56 -5.44 -23.26
N PRO A 154 -2.19 -5.56 -24.53
CA PRO A 154 -0.84 -5.93 -24.96
C PRO A 154 0.24 -4.99 -24.39
N GLU A 155 1.48 -5.45 -24.34
CA GLU A 155 2.58 -4.71 -23.74
C GLU A 155 2.85 -3.39 -24.46
N GLU A 156 2.81 -3.38 -25.79
CA GLU A 156 2.99 -2.19 -26.63
C GLU A 156 1.97 -1.09 -26.39
N PHE A 157 0.80 -1.42 -25.81
CA PHE A 157 -0.24 -0.46 -25.44
C PHE A 157 -0.27 -0.12 -23.95
N ALA A 158 0.65 -0.66 -23.16
CA ALA A 158 0.68 -0.45 -21.71
C ALA A 158 0.72 1.05 -21.32
N LEU A 159 1.52 1.86 -22.00
CA LEU A 159 1.60 3.31 -21.78
C LEU A 159 0.26 4.01 -21.97
N SER A 160 -0.56 3.57 -22.91
CA SER A 160 -1.91 4.11 -23.15
C SER A 160 -2.84 3.92 -21.95
N ASP A 161 -2.79 2.77 -21.31
CA ASP A 161 -3.56 2.48 -20.10
C ASP A 161 -3.16 3.42 -18.95
N TYR A 162 -1.85 3.56 -18.69
CA TYR A 162 -1.34 4.46 -17.66
C TYR A 162 -1.68 5.92 -17.97
N LYS A 163 -1.53 6.38 -19.21
CA LYS A 163 -1.90 7.73 -19.66
C LYS A 163 -3.37 8.04 -19.36
N SER A 164 -4.25 7.11 -19.70
CA SER A 164 -5.69 7.24 -19.47
C SER A 164 -6.01 7.34 -17.97
N LEU A 165 -5.36 6.52 -17.15
CA LEU A 165 -5.58 6.48 -15.70
C LEU A 165 -5.04 7.72 -15.00
N ILE A 166 -3.83 8.20 -15.37
CA ILE A 166 -3.24 9.43 -14.81
C ILE A 166 -4.19 10.58 -15.03
N LYS A 167 -4.62 10.87 -16.28
CA LYS A 167 -5.56 11.94 -16.60
C LYS A 167 -6.88 11.85 -15.85
N LYS A 168 -7.32 10.62 -15.55
CA LYS A 168 -8.61 10.40 -14.90
C LYS A 168 -8.56 10.62 -13.39
N PHE A 169 -7.46 10.28 -12.74
CA PHE A 169 -7.37 10.29 -11.28
C PHE A 169 -6.60 11.47 -10.68
N GLU A 170 -5.85 12.24 -11.49
CA GLU A 170 -5.05 13.37 -11.01
C GLU A 170 -5.84 14.39 -10.18
N ALA A 171 -7.06 14.74 -10.61
CA ALA A 171 -7.88 15.73 -9.90
C ALA A 171 -8.56 15.20 -8.63
N ASN A 172 -8.60 13.88 -8.45
CA ASN A 172 -9.37 13.25 -7.37
C ASN A 172 -8.52 12.26 -6.55
N SER A 173 -7.23 12.48 -6.47
CA SER A 173 -6.32 11.79 -5.54
C SER A 173 -5.26 12.76 -5.05
N ASP A 174 -4.62 12.46 -3.92
CA ASP A 174 -3.53 13.29 -3.40
C ASP A 174 -2.20 12.94 -4.09
N TYR A 175 -2.01 11.67 -4.46
CA TYR A 175 -0.89 11.18 -5.24
C TYR A 175 -1.30 9.96 -6.08
N LEU A 176 -0.50 9.60 -7.05
CA LEU A 176 -0.69 8.42 -7.91
C LEU A 176 0.42 7.39 -7.65
N VAL A 177 0.10 6.11 -7.83
CA VAL A 177 1.08 5.02 -7.73
C VAL A 177 1.00 4.15 -8.96
N ILE A 178 2.11 4.04 -9.67
CA ILE A 178 2.27 3.14 -10.81
C ILE A 178 2.62 1.75 -10.28
N ASN A 179 1.75 0.79 -10.56
CA ASN A 179 1.93 -0.60 -10.15
C ASN A 179 2.28 -1.48 -11.36
N ILE A 180 3.57 -1.81 -11.47
CA ILE A 180 4.12 -2.75 -12.47
C ILE A 180 4.69 -4.00 -11.81
N SER A 181 4.42 -4.21 -10.52
CA SER A 181 5.11 -5.19 -9.69
C SER A 181 4.25 -6.38 -9.25
N SER A 182 2.97 -6.42 -9.67
CA SER A 182 2.10 -7.55 -9.35
C SER A 182 2.52 -8.82 -10.10
N PRO A 183 2.67 -9.96 -9.39
CA PRO A 183 2.95 -11.24 -10.05
C PRO A 183 1.71 -11.87 -10.69
N ASN A 184 0.53 -11.26 -10.51
CA ASN A 184 -0.76 -11.86 -10.81
C ASN A 184 -1.35 -11.39 -12.16
N THR A 185 -0.64 -10.55 -12.88
CA THR A 185 -0.97 -10.08 -14.23
C THR A 185 0.15 -10.52 -15.18
N PRO A 186 -0.16 -11.27 -16.25
CA PRO A 186 0.86 -11.74 -17.19
C PRO A 186 1.72 -10.61 -17.72
N ASN A 187 3.01 -10.86 -17.80
CA ASN A 187 4.05 -9.97 -18.35
C ASN A 187 4.14 -8.58 -17.70
N LEU A 188 3.41 -8.33 -16.60
CA LEU A 188 3.43 -7.02 -15.94
C LEU A 188 4.80 -6.72 -15.33
N ARG A 189 5.48 -7.74 -14.79
CA ARG A 189 6.82 -7.58 -14.21
C ARG A 189 7.91 -7.38 -15.27
N ASP A 190 7.67 -7.74 -16.54
CA ASP A 190 8.59 -7.51 -17.65
C ASP A 190 8.69 -6.00 -17.96
N LEU A 191 7.67 -5.23 -17.59
CA LEU A 191 7.67 -3.77 -17.63
C LEU A 191 8.60 -3.13 -16.58
N GLN A 192 9.16 -3.91 -15.65
CA GLN A 192 10.17 -3.43 -14.71
C GLN A 192 11.54 -3.37 -15.38
N ASN A 193 11.65 -2.59 -16.45
CA ASN A 193 12.88 -2.29 -17.15
C ASN A 193 13.08 -0.77 -17.31
N GLU A 194 14.32 -0.33 -17.37
CA GLU A 194 14.69 1.09 -17.33
C GLU A 194 14.09 1.90 -18.48
N LYS A 195 14.03 1.30 -19.69
CA LYS A 195 13.47 1.96 -20.88
C LYS A 195 12.00 2.30 -20.69
N PHE A 196 11.19 1.29 -20.34
CA PHE A 196 9.76 1.49 -20.12
C PHE A 196 9.47 2.47 -18.99
N ILE A 197 10.21 2.38 -17.88
CA ILE A 197 10.07 3.26 -16.73
C ILE A 197 10.41 4.71 -17.09
N THR A 198 11.49 4.94 -17.81
CA THR A 198 11.86 6.29 -18.26
C THR A 198 10.76 6.89 -19.14
N GLU A 199 10.28 6.12 -20.12
CA GLU A 199 9.20 6.53 -21.03
C GLU A 199 7.89 6.85 -20.28
N LEU A 200 7.51 5.97 -19.35
CA LEU A 200 6.31 6.11 -18.55
C LEU A 200 6.34 7.35 -17.63
N PHE A 201 7.43 7.57 -16.90
CA PHE A 201 7.53 8.71 -15.99
C PHE A 201 7.74 10.04 -16.71
N THR A 202 8.44 10.05 -17.86
CA THR A 202 8.53 11.23 -18.74
C THR A 202 7.14 11.64 -19.22
N MET A 203 6.36 10.69 -19.77
CA MET A 203 4.97 10.94 -20.17
C MET A 203 4.12 11.39 -18.99
N ALA A 204 4.28 10.76 -17.83
CA ALA A 204 3.48 11.09 -16.65
C ALA A 204 3.71 12.52 -16.15
N LYS A 205 4.97 12.98 -16.15
CA LYS A 205 5.37 14.34 -15.77
C LYS A 205 4.76 15.41 -16.69
N GLU A 206 4.60 15.09 -17.98
CA GLU A 206 3.94 16.01 -18.93
C GLU A 206 2.42 16.12 -18.71
N LEU A 207 1.81 15.09 -18.10
CA LEU A 207 0.36 15.02 -17.95
C LEU A 207 -0.15 15.69 -16.68
N THR A 208 0.65 15.70 -15.61
CA THR A 208 0.20 16.17 -14.30
C THR A 208 1.34 16.64 -13.41
N ALA A 209 1.07 17.63 -12.56
CA ALA A 209 1.95 18.04 -11.47
C ALA A 209 1.75 17.23 -10.18
N LYS A 210 0.79 16.27 -10.16
CA LYS A 210 0.58 15.40 -9.01
C LYS A 210 1.78 14.49 -8.77
N PRO A 211 2.15 14.22 -7.49
CA PRO A 211 3.19 13.24 -7.19
C PRO A 211 2.84 11.87 -7.72
N ILE A 212 3.74 11.26 -8.46
CA ILE A 212 3.58 9.90 -8.99
C ILE A 212 4.71 9.03 -8.45
N LEU A 213 4.36 7.92 -7.82
CA LEU A 213 5.29 6.98 -7.18
C LEU A 213 5.39 5.69 -7.99
N LEU A 214 6.55 5.05 -7.94
CA LEU A 214 6.77 3.71 -8.47
C LEU A 214 6.67 2.67 -7.36
N LYS A 215 5.87 1.61 -7.56
CA LYS A 215 5.83 0.45 -6.65
C LYS A 215 6.52 -0.75 -7.26
N ILE A 216 7.57 -1.25 -6.58
CA ILE A 216 8.45 -2.31 -7.07
C ILE A 216 8.18 -3.67 -6.39
N ALA A 217 8.67 -4.75 -7.02
CA ALA A 217 8.61 -6.11 -6.50
C ALA A 217 9.77 -6.40 -5.52
N PRO A 218 9.59 -7.33 -4.55
CA PRO A 218 10.66 -7.73 -3.63
C PRO A 218 11.60 -8.80 -4.20
N ASP A 219 11.32 -9.30 -5.39
CA ASP A 219 12.03 -10.44 -5.99
C ASP A 219 13.06 -10.01 -7.05
N MET A 220 13.31 -8.70 -7.14
CA MET A 220 14.34 -8.16 -8.01
C MET A 220 15.72 -8.31 -7.38
N GLU A 221 16.71 -8.49 -8.22
CA GLU A 221 18.12 -8.36 -7.82
C GLU A 221 18.38 -6.89 -7.39
N VAL A 222 19.17 -6.69 -6.32
CA VAL A 222 19.31 -5.37 -5.65
C VAL A 222 19.80 -4.28 -6.60
N ALA A 223 20.86 -4.56 -7.37
CA ALA A 223 21.41 -3.57 -8.31
C ALA A 223 20.42 -3.21 -9.41
N MET A 224 19.65 -4.20 -9.92
CA MET A 224 18.57 -3.95 -10.89
C MET A 224 17.46 -3.08 -10.29
N ALA A 225 17.07 -3.34 -9.03
CA ALA A 225 16.05 -2.55 -8.36
C ALA A 225 16.50 -1.10 -8.14
N ILE A 226 17.78 -0.89 -7.76
CA ILE A 226 18.38 0.44 -7.59
C ILE A 226 18.39 1.20 -8.93
N ASN A 227 18.88 0.58 -10.02
CA ASN A 227 18.92 1.20 -11.34
C ASN A 227 17.53 1.57 -11.85
N LEU A 228 16.55 0.68 -11.67
CA LEU A 228 15.16 0.95 -12.01
C LEU A 228 14.60 2.16 -11.25
N CYS A 229 14.90 2.25 -9.95
CA CYS A 229 14.49 3.37 -9.12
C CYS A 229 15.15 4.68 -9.57
N TYR A 230 16.45 4.67 -9.89
CA TYR A 230 17.12 5.84 -10.44
C TYR A 230 16.53 6.29 -11.78
N SER A 231 16.22 5.35 -12.67
CA SER A 231 15.56 5.66 -13.95
C SER A 231 14.19 6.34 -13.72
N ALA A 232 13.40 5.85 -12.75
CA ALA A 232 12.14 6.47 -12.39
C ALA A 232 12.32 7.88 -11.79
N ILE A 233 13.25 8.05 -10.86
CA ILE A 233 13.53 9.33 -10.19
C ILE A 233 14.01 10.37 -11.20
N ASN A 234 14.95 10.01 -12.05
CA ASN A 234 15.49 10.90 -13.08
C ASN A 234 14.42 11.31 -14.11
N ALA A 235 13.46 10.44 -14.39
CA ALA A 235 12.31 10.72 -15.26
C ALA A 235 11.16 11.46 -14.54
N GLY A 236 11.24 11.71 -13.22
CA GLY A 236 10.30 12.53 -12.48
C GLY A 236 9.41 11.81 -11.47
N ALA A 237 9.75 10.58 -11.09
CA ALA A 237 9.06 9.93 -9.96
C ALA A 237 9.27 10.70 -8.66
N ALA A 238 8.19 10.98 -7.94
CA ALA A 238 8.21 11.69 -6.67
C ALA A 238 8.56 10.78 -5.48
N GLY A 239 8.49 9.45 -5.65
CA GLY A 239 8.81 8.50 -4.59
C GLY A 239 8.80 7.05 -5.07
N ILE A 240 9.33 6.19 -4.20
CA ILE A 240 9.41 4.75 -4.41
C ILE A 240 8.66 4.03 -3.28
N ILE A 241 7.83 3.04 -3.62
CA ILE A 241 7.17 2.15 -2.68
C ILE A 241 7.80 0.75 -2.77
N ALA A 242 8.44 0.33 -1.70
CA ALA A 242 9.05 -0.97 -1.58
C ALA A 242 8.47 -1.74 -0.37
N THR A 243 7.77 -2.88 -0.57
CA THR A 243 7.64 -3.65 -1.80
C THR A 243 6.21 -4.17 -2.06
N ASN A 244 5.96 -4.80 -3.22
CA ASN A 244 4.79 -5.62 -3.48
C ASN A 244 4.94 -7.00 -2.79
N THR A 245 4.08 -7.96 -3.14
CA THR A 245 4.14 -9.37 -2.68
C THR A 245 5.27 -10.13 -3.34
N THR A 246 5.77 -11.20 -2.69
CA THR A 246 6.85 -12.06 -3.20
C THR A 246 6.33 -13.34 -3.86
N ILE A 247 7.09 -13.87 -4.81
CA ILE A 247 6.90 -15.20 -5.39
C ILE A 247 7.87 -16.25 -4.80
N ASP A 248 8.53 -15.91 -3.71
CA ASP A 248 9.38 -16.83 -2.97
C ASP A 248 8.52 -17.76 -2.09
N TYR A 249 8.12 -18.88 -2.68
CA TYR A 249 7.23 -19.83 -2.02
C TYR A 249 7.91 -20.65 -0.92
N SER A 250 9.23 -20.56 -0.78
CA SER A 250 9.96 -21.23 0.32
C SER A 250 9.64 -20.62 1.69
N LEU A 251 9.13 -19.38 1.71
CA LEU A 251 8.82 -18.66 2.95
C LEU A 251 7.58 -19.19 3.71
N VAL A 252 6.74 -19.99 3.07
CA VAL A 252 5.53 -20.54 3.68
C VAL A 252 5.37 -22.01 3.30
N PRO A 253 5.43 -22.94 4.26
CA PRO A 253 5.23 -24.36 3.99
C PRO A 253 3.87 -24.65 3.34
N ASN A 254 3.84 -25.55 2.39
CA ASN A 254 2.62 -26.00 1.69
C ASN A 254 1.78 -24.88 1.05
N CYS A 255 2.40 -23.77 0.67
CA CYS A 255 1.69 -22.73 -0.08
C CYS A 255 1.51 -23.14 -1.54
N GLN A 256 0.66 -22.39 -2.27
CA GLN A 256 0.46 -22.62 -3.71
C GLN A 256 1.72 -22.19 -4.49
N SER A 257 1.95 -22.83 -5.64
CA SER A 257 3.06 -22.50 -6.55
C SER A 257 2.75 -21.31 -7.49
N PHE A 258 1.78 -20.48 -7.15
CA PHE A 258 1.37 -19.30 -7.93
C PHE A 258 0.89 -18.18 -7.02
N GLY A 259 0.81 -16.96 -7.59
CA GLY A 259 0.36 -15.79 -6.84
C GLY A 259 1.47 -15.14 -6.02
N GLY A 260 1.11 -14.18 -5.17
CA GLY A 260 2.06 -13.44 -4.33
C GLY A 260 1.81 -13.64 -2.84
N LEU A 261 2.87 -13.89 -2.08
CA LEU A 261 2.87 -14.01 -0.62
C LEU A 261 3.05 -12.64 0.04
N SER A 262 2.31 -12.41 1.13
CA SER A 262 2.35 -11.20 1.95
C SER A 262 2.11 -11.54 3.43
N GLY A 263 2.40 -10.62 4.32
CA GLY A 263 2.29 -10.82 5.77
C GLY A 263 3.64 -11.06 6.41
N ALA A 264 3.65 -11.73 7.57
CA ALA A 264 4.85 -11.86 8.37
C ALA A 264 5.99 -12.61 7.66
N CYS A 265 5.68 -13.52 6.73
CA CYS A 265 6.69 -14.21 5.92
C CYS A 265 7.54 -13.24 5.05
N LEU A 266 7.01 -12.07 4.71
CA LEU A 266 7.70 -11.09 3.87
C LEU A 266 8.53 -10.09 4.68
N THR A 267 8.47 -10.09 6.01
CA THR A 267 9.06 -9.05 6.87
C THR A 267 10.55 -8.85 6.60
N GLU A 268 11.34 -9.90 6.66
CA GLU A 268 12.81 -9.82 6.50
C GLU A 268 13.19 -9.48 5.06
N LYS A 269 12.63 -10.20 4.09
CA LYS A 269 12.93 -9.97 2.66
C LYS A 269 12.64 -8.54 2.23
N SER A 270 11.49 -7.99 2.62
CA SER A 270 11.13 -6.61 2.31
C SER A 270 11.97 -5.59 3.09
N ALA A 271 12.39 -5.91 4.34
CA ALA A 271 13.26 -5.06 5.13
C ALA A 271 14.65 -4.94 4.51
N ASN A 272 15.22 -6.07 4.10
CA ASN A 272 16.56 -6.12 3.53
C ASN A 272 16.62 -5.35 2.22
N LEU A 273 15.69 -5.64 1.28
CA LEU A 273 15.65 -4.88 0.03
C LEU A 273 15.40 -3.39 0.27
N PHE A 274 14.49 -3.04 1.20
CA PHE A 274 14.23 -1.64 1.53
C PHE A 274 15.48 -0.93 2.07
N LYS A 275 16.27 -1.58 2.93
CA LYS A 275 17.51 -1.03 3.49
C LYS A 275 18.54 -0.76 2.39
N GLU A 276 18.75 -1.70 1.47
CA GLU A 276 19.66 -1.52 0.32
C GLU A 276 19.21 -0.35 -0.58
N LEU A 277 17.91 -0.28 -0.88
CA LEU A 277 17.36 0.84 -1.64
C LEU A 277 17.53 2.18 -0.91
N ALA A 278 17.28 2.19 0.39
CA ALA A 278 17.36 3.42 1.17
C ALA A 278 18.80 3.90 1.32
N SER A 279 19.81 3.02 1.40
CA SER A 279 21.22 3.42 1.42
C SER A 279 21.62 4.25 0.20
N GLU A 280 21.00 3.99 -0.94
CA GLU A 280 21.27 4.67 -2.20
C GLU A 280 20.33 5.87 -2.48
N LEU A 281 19.06 5.74 -2.09
CA LEU A 281 18.02 6.67 -2.53
C LEU A 281 17.58 7.67 -1.45
N PHE A 282 18.01 7.50 -0.19
CA PHE A 282 17.67 8.40 0.90
C PHE A 282 18.13 9.84 0.60
N GLY A 283 17.24 10.80 0.83
CA GLY A 283 17.48 12.22 0.50
C GLY A 283 17.28 12.58 -0.99
N LYS A 284 17.16 11.60 -1.90
CA LYS A 284 16.94 11.83 -3.33
C LYS A 284 15.47 11.75 -3.72
N THR A 285 14.66 11.01 -2.97
CA THR A 285 13.24 10.83 -3.21
C THR A 285 12.51 10.42 -1.93
N ILE A 286 11.18 10.46 -1.94
CA ILE A 286 10.37 9.93 -0.84
C ILE A 286 10.33 8.40 -0.91
N LEU A 287 10.60 7.75 0.23
CA LEU A 287 10.57 6.30 0.36
C LEU A 287 9.40 5.86 1.24
N ILE A 288 8.57 4.96 0.71
CA ILE A 288 7.47 4.34 1.44
C ILE A 288 7.75 2.84 1.59
N SER A 289 7.80 2.36 2.83
CA SER A 289 8.07 0.94 3.09
C SER A 289 6.80 0.15 3.32
N VAL A 290 6.68 -1.00 2.64
CA VAL A 290 5.57 -1.95 2.81
C VAL A 290 6.07 -3.39 2.71
N GLY A 291 5.48 -4.28 3.50
CA GLY A 291 5.79 -5.71 3.53
C GLY A 291 6.08 -6.19 4.95
N GLY A 292 5.15 -7.00 5.50
CA GLY A 292 5.30 -7.64 6.80
C GLY A 292 5.18 -6.74 8.02
N ILE A 293 4.83 -5.46 7.88
CA ILE A 293 4.71 -4.51 9.00
C ILE A 293 3.39 -4.76 9.74
N SER A 294 3.48 -5.09 11.04
CA SER A 294 2.33 -5.39 11.90
C SER A 294 2.42 -4.85 13.33
N ASN A 295 3.56 -4.25 13.72
CA ASN A 295 3.79 -3.62 15.02
C ASN A 295 4.67 -2.39 14.90
N GLY A 296 4.79 -1.60 15.97
CA GLY A 296 5.53 -0.33 15.96
C GLY A 296 7.03 -0.51 15.88
N VAL A 297 7.59 -1.59 16.41
CA VAL A 297 9.03 -1.87 16.31
C VAL A 297 9.42 -2.04 14.83
N GLN A 298 8.68 -2.86 14.08
CA GLN A 298 8.91 -3.05 12.65
C GLN A 298 8.72 -1.74 11.86
N ALA A 299 7.67 -0.97 12.16
CA ALA A 299 7.41 0.29 11.50
C ALA A 299 8.51 1.34 11.78
N TYR A 300 8.92 1.47 13.03
CA TYR A 300 9.94 2.42 13.45
C TYR A 300 11.32 2.08 12.89
N GLU A 301 11.66 0.79 12.82
CA GLU A 301 12.90 0.34 12.19
C GLU A 301 12.94 0.71 10.70
N ARG A 302 11.80 0.57 9.97
CA ARG A 302 11.72 1.03 8.57
C ARG A 302 11.90 2.55 8.46
N ILE A 303 11.34 3.30 9.42
CA ILE A 303 11.48 4.76 9.46
C ILE A 303 12.95 5.13 9.71
N LYS A 304 13.61 4.54 10.68
CA LYS A 304 15.04 4.79 10.94
C LYS A 304 15.93 4.40 9.77
N ASN A 305 15.53 3.42 8.97
CA ASN A 305 16.21 3.04 7.73
C ASN A 305 15.72 3.84 6.50
N GLY A 306 15.12 5.01 6.68
CA GLY A 306 14.84 5.96 5.60
C GLY A 306 13.41 6.02 5.09
N ALA A 307 12.47 5.22 5.62
CA ALA A 307 11.07 5.33 5.22
C ALA A 307 10.43 6.61 5.76
N THR A 308 9.91 7.45 4.87
CA THR A 308 9.08 8.60 5.25
C THR A 308 7.71 8.16 5.74
N LEU A 309 7.12 7.17 5.08
CA LEU A 309 5.84 6.58 5.39
C LEU A 309 5.95 5.05 5.37
N VAL A 310 5.05 4.38 6.09
CA VAL A 310 4.96 2.92 6.10
C VAL A 310 3.54 2.46 5.77
N GLN A 311 3.41 1.29 5.14
CA GLN A 311 2.11 0.72 4.83
C GLN A 311 1.96 -0.69 5.39
N SER A 312 0.74 -1.04 5.79
CA SER A 312 0.37 -2.40 6.18
C SER A 312 -0.86 -2.87 5.39
N TYR A 313 -0.96 -4.18 5.19
CA TYR A 313 -2.11 -4.86 4.61
C TYR A 313 -2.48 -6.09 5.46
N SER A 314 -1.70 -7.15 5.34
CA SER A 314 -1.98 -8.44 5.99
C SER A 314 -1.92 -8.36 7.51
N GLY A 315 -1.11 -7.45 8.07
CA GLY A 315 -1.06 -7.20 9.51
C GLY A 315 -2.44 -6.91 10.09
N MET A 316 -3.26 -6.09 9.40
CA MET A 316 -4.61 -5.77 9.86
C MET A 316 -5.54 -6.99 9.93
N ILE A 317 -5.36 -7.98 9.04
CA ILE A 317 -6.16 -9.22 9.03
C ILE A 317 -5.89 -10.05 10.29
N PHE A 318 -4.67 -10.05 10.80
CA PHE A 318 -4.27 -10.86 11.94
C PHE A 318 -4.37 -10.13 13.27
N GLU A 319 -4.02 -8.84 13.31
CA GLU A 319 -3.96 -8.02 14.54
C GLU A 319 -5.24 -7.20 14.77
N GLY A 320 -6.04 -6.95 13.73
CA GLY A 320 -7.35 -6.31 13.81
C GLY A 320 -7.35 -4.78 13.77
N PRO A 321 -8.53 -4.18 14.00
CA PRO A 321 -8.76 -2.75 13.74
C PRO A 321 -8.02 -1.79 14.68
N SER A 322 -7.46 -2.27 15.79
CA SER A 322 -6.62 -1.46 16.69
C SER A 322 -5.13 -1.54 16.38
N MET A 323 -4.72 -2.26 15.35
CA MET A 323 -3.31 -2.44 14.99
C MET A 323 -2.60 -1.10 14.76
N VAL A 324 -3.19 -0.23 13.94
CA VAL A 324 -2.58 1.06 13.59
C VAL A 324 -2.39 1.95 14.81
N ARG A 325 -3.35 1.96 15.72
CA ARG A 325 -3.24 2.66 17.00
C ARG A 325 -2.02 2.17 17.78
N LYS A 326 -1.89 0.85 17.95
CA LYS A 326 -0.76 0.25 18.68
C LYS A 326 0.58 0.58 18.02
N ILE A 327 0.64 0.50 16.68
CA ILE A 327 1.84 0.89 15.93
C ILE A 327 2.23 2.34 16.26
N ASN A 328 1.30 3.27 16.22
CA ASN A 328 1.58 4.68 16.48
C ASN A 328 1.95 4.94 17.95
N GLU A 329 1.33 4.23 18.91
CA GLU A 329 1.70 4.30 20.34
C GLU A 329 3.14 3.81 20.56
N GLU A 330 3.48 2.64 19.99
CA GLU A 330 4.84 2.08 20.06
C GLU A 330 5.88 2.98 19.37
N ILE A 331 5.55 3.61 18.23
CA ILE A 331 6.44 4.57 17.56
C ILE A 331 6.72 5.76 18.48
N LEU A 332 5.70 6.33 19.12
CA LEU A 332 5.88 7.44 20.07
C LEU A 332 6.76 7.07 21.25
N GLU A 333 6.60 5.86 21.80
CA GLU A 333 7.43 5.36 22.89
C GLU A 333 8.89 5.18 22.44
N LEU A 334 9.13 4.65 21.26
CA LEU A 334 10.46 4.43 20.70
C LEU A 334 11.14 5.77 20.36
N MET A 335 10.41 6.72 19.78
CA MET A 335 10.90 8.08 19.54
C MET A 335 11.33 8.76 20.84
N ALA A 336 10.53 8.63 21.91
CA ALA A 336 10.86 9.21 23.21
C ALA A 336 12.13 8.59 23.82
N LYS A 337 12.34 7.27 23.64
CA LYS A 337 13.57 6.59 24.06
C LYS A 337 14.80 7.08 23.30
N ASP A 338 14.65 7.33 21.99
CA ASP A 338 15.71 7.81 21.12
C ASP A 338 15.92 9.35 21.23
N GLY A 339 15.07 10.07 22.00
CA GLY A 339 15.17 11.50 22.22
C GLY A 339 14.61 12.36 21.08
N TYR A 340 13.77 11.82 20.20
CA TYR A 340 13.17 12.56 19.08
C TYR A 340 11.85 13.22 19.47
N GLU A 341 11.71 14.51 19.14
CA GLU A 341 10.50 15.29 19.35
C GLU A 341 9.52 15.26 18.18
N ASN A 342 10.00 14.90 16.97
CA ASN A 342 9.17 14.71 15.79
C ASN A 342 9.69 13.54 14.96
N ILE A 343 8.78 12.83 14.31
CA ILE A 343 9.10 11.63 13.51
C ILE A 343 10.07 11.93 12.36
N SER A 344 10.07 13.14 11.82
CA SER A 344 11.01 13.57 10.79
C SER A 344 12.48 13.47 11.23
N GLN A 345 12.75 13.55 12.53
CA GLN A 345 14.10 13.40 13.08
C GLN A 345 14.56 11.93 13.07
N ALA A 346 13.61 11.01 13.20
CA ALA A 346 13.88 9.57 13.16
C ALA A 346 14.09 9.06 11.73
N ILE A 347 13.54 9.75 10.71
CA ILE A 347 13.65 9.31 9.32
C ILE A 347 15.12 9.28 8.89
N GLY A 348 15.60 8.09 8.52
CA GLY A 348 16.97 7.87 8.07
C GLY A 348 18.02 8.00 9.19
N ALA A 349 17.63 7.90 10.46
CA ALA A 349 18.57 8.02 11.57
C ALA A 349 19.69 6.96 11.55
N ASN A 350 19.42 5.78 10.96
CA ASN A 350 20.42 4.73 10.77
C ASN A 350 21.30 4.93 9.52
N LEU A 351 21.02 5.93 8.69
CA LEU A 351 21.73 6.23 7.43
C LEU A 351 22.57 7.52 7.50
N LYS A 352 22.49 8.23 8.61
CA LYS A 352 23.19 9.50 8.87
C LYS A 352 24.54 9.26 9.50
#